data_24fb11cda79b4edb01c96855c5fef33b
#
_entry.id   24fb11cda79b4edb01c96855c5fef33b
#
_cell.length_a   1.000
_cell.length_b   1.000
_cell.length_c   1.000
_cell.angle_alpha   90.00
_cell.angle_beta   90.00
_cell.angle_gamma   90.00
#
_symmetry.space_group_name_H-M   'P 1'
#
loop_
_entity.id
_entity.type
_entity.pdbx_description
1 polymer ?
#
loop_
_entity_poly.entity_id
_entity_poly.type
_entity_poly.pdbx_seq_one_letter_code
_entity_poly.pdbx_strand_id
1 'polypeptide(L)'
;MPSKVFVAIDQRDIRHSVVAFASRLAAETSTVVRVFHGIEFVGRGCAAPLESRDEAELVVEEAVFHLRMAGVGAAGLVRPCLHRDVSRMIVDEANRWGADTIVVGGRQGRGPGRVLGHGIRERVLRRSALTVKVAPPEHVSAARIRRTG
;
A
#
# COMPACT_ATOMS: atom_id res chain seq x y z
N MET A 1 23.14 -3.55 7.88
CA MET A 1 21.72 -3.67 8.30
C MET A 1 20.84 -3.62 7.05
N PRO A 2 19.93 -4.55 6.86
CA PRO A 2 19.00 -4.46 5.76
C PRO A 2 18.11 -3.22 5.93
N SER A 3 17.82 -2.57 4.83
CA SER A 3 16.83 -1.48 4.78
C SER A 3 15.43 -2.04 5.07
N LYS A 4 14.61 -1.27 5.76
CA LYS A 4 13.23 -1.67 6.11
C LYS A 4 12.22 -0.78 5.40
N VAL A 5 11.44 -1.38 4.52
CA VAL A 5 10.42 -0.68 3.75
C VAL A 5 9.03 -1.10 4.22
N PHE A 6 8.24 -0.13 4.65
CA PHE A 6 6.85 -0.32 5.06
C PHE A 6 5.92 0.07 3.91
N VAL A 7 5.13 -0.88 3.44
CA VAL A 7 4.29 -0.73 2.25
C VAL A 7 2.82 -0.76 2.67
N ALA A 8 2.11 0.34 2.48
CA ALA A 8 0.68 0.41 2.72
C ALA A 8 -0.10 0.14 1.42
N ILE A 9 -0.96 -0.86 1.45
CA ILE A 9 -1.81 -1.26 0.31
C ILE A 9 -3.28 -1.12 0.65
N ASP A 10 -4.11 -1.04 -0.38
CA ASP A 10 -5.56 -1.11 -0.26
C ASP A 10 -6.15 -2.23 -1.14
N GLN A 11 -7.47 -2.42 -1.11
CA GLN A 11 -8.16 -3.44 -1.90
C GLN A 11 -8.24 -3.14 -3.41
N ARG A 12 -7.92 -1.92 -3.82
CA ARG A 12 -8.12 -1.48 -5.19
C ARG A 12 -6.96 -1.87 -6.11
N ASP A 13 -7.15 -1.70 -7.40
CA ASP A 13 -6.18 -2.07 -8.44
C ASP A 13 -4.78 -1.45 -8.29
N ILE A 14 -4.66 -0.44 -7.43
CA ILE A 14 -3.42 0.25 -7.10
C ILE A 14 -2.41 -0.67 -6.38
N ARG A 15 -2.88 -1.75 -5.74
CA ARG A 15 -2.00 -2.67 -5.00
C ARG A 15 -0.89 -3.27 -5.86
N HIS A 16 -1.19 -3.60 -7.13
CA HIS A 16 -0.20 -4.19 -8.03
C HIS A 16 0.94 -3.22 -8.34
N SER A 17 0.64 -1.96 -8.59
CA SER A 17 1.66 -0.94 -8.84
C SER A 17 2.52 -0.68 -7.60
N VAL A 18 1.92 -0.69 -6.41
CA VAL A 18 2.62 -0.53 -5.14
C VAL A 18 3.56 -1.70 -4.89
N VAL A 19 3.11 -2.93 -5.09
CA VAL A 19 3.92 -4.14 -4.93
C VAL A 19 5.06 -4.17 -5.96
N ALA A 20 4.78 -3.86 -7.22
CA ALA A 20 5.80 -3.80 -8.27
C ALA A 20 6.87 -2.74 -7.97
N PHE A 21 6.46 -1.57 -7.50
CA PHE A 21 7.37 -0.51 -7.09
C PHE A 21 8.23 -0.93 -5.89
N ALA A 22 7.63 -1.53 -4.87
CA ALA A 22 8.35 -2.04 -3.70
C ALA A 22 9.35 -3.14 -4.08
N SER A 23 8.99 -4.04 -5.01
CA SER A 23 9.89 -5.07 -5.54
C SER A 23 11.11 -4.48 -6.23
N ARG A 24 10.93 -3.45 -7.05
CA ARG A 24 12.05 -2.75 -7.71
C ARG A 24 12.94 -2.05 -6.70
N LEU A 25 12.36 -1.35 -5.74
CA LEU A 25 13.11 -0.67 -4.69
C LEU A 25 13.94 -1.64 -3.85
N ALA A 26 13.37 -2.81 -3.54
CA ALA A 26 14.04 -3.84 -2.77
C ALA A 26 15.12 -4.61 -3.54
N ALA A 27 15.01 -4.68 -4.86
CA ALA A 27 16.00 -5.35 -5.71
C ALA A 27 17.36 -4.63 -5.75
N GLU A 28 17.35 -3.33 -5.50
CA GLU A 28 18.57 -2.50 -5.54
C GLU A 28 19.42 -2.62 -4.27
N THR A 29 18.81 -3.04 -3.17
CA THR A 29 19.45 -3.12 -1.85
C THR A 29 18.96 -4.33 -1.07
N SER A 30 19.76 -4.81 -0.12
CA SER A 30 19.27 -5.79 0.86
C SER A 30 18.14 -5.15 1.67
N THR A 31 16.91 -5.53 1.38
CA THR A 31 15.70 -4.90 1.94
C THR A 31 14.74 -5.96 2.46
N VAL A 32 14.13 -5.68 3.59
CA VAL A 32 12.97 -6.40 4.08
C VAL A 32 11.73 -5.51 4.01
N VAL A 33 10.61 -6.11 3.66
CA VAL A 33 9.36 -5.39 3.42
C VAL A 33 8.30 -5.85 4.42
N ARG A 34 7.56 -4.90 4.99
CA ARG A 34 6.32 -5.17 5.70
C ARG A 34 5.16 -4.59 4.93
N VAL A 35 4.24 -5.45 4.52
CA VAL A 35 3.01 -5.07 3.82
C VAL A 35 1.91 -4.84 4.84
N PHE A 36 1.35 -3.65 4.85
CA PHE A 36 0.26 -3.25 5.75
C PHE A 36 -1.04 -3.03 4.98
N HIS A 37 -2.13 -3.53 5.53
CA HIS A 37 -3.49 -3.23 5.09
C HIS A 37 -4.39 -2.95 6.29
N GLY A 38 -5.09 -1.82 6.25
CA GLY A 38 -6.08 -1.43 7.25
C GLY A 38 -7.48 -1.89 6.88
N ILE A 39 -8.15 -2.64 7.75
CA ILE A 39 -9.59 -2.90 7.63
C ILE A 39 -10.31 -1.64 8.08
N GLU A 40 -10.82 -0.88 7.13
CA GLU A 40 -11.44 0.39 7.41
C GLU A 40 -12.88 0.22 7.94
N PHE A 41 -13.17 0.94 9.00
CA PHE A 41 -14.51 1.06 9.57
C PHE A 41 -15.08 2.44 9.28
N VAL A 42 -16.27 2.48 8.74
CA VAL A 42 -17.00 3.72 8.43
C VAL A 42 -18.30 3.75 9.23
N GLY A 43 -18.59 4.89 9.80
CA GLY A 43 -19.84 5.12 10.56
C GLY A 43 -19.61 5.77 11.92
N ARG A 44 -20.72 6.19 12.53
CA ARG A 44 -20.78 6.67 13.91
C ARG A 44 -21.57 5.66 14.74
N GLY A 45 -21.09 5.35 15.95
CA GLY A 45 -21.73 4.38 16.83
C GLY A 45 -21.39 2.94 16.43
N CYS A 46 -22.29 2.26 15.74
CA CYS A 46 -22.04 0.92 15.20
C CYS A 46 -21.28 1.05 13.87
N ALA A 47 -19.97 1.20 13.94
CA ALA A 47 -19.12 1.22 12.76
C ALA A 47 -19.12 -0.16 12.08
N ALA A 48 -19.31 -0.18 10.76
CA ALA A 48 -19.23 -1.40 9.96
C ALA A 48 -17.90 -1.47 9.20
N PRO A 49 -17.29 -2.66 9.11
CA PRO A 49 -16.10 -2.84 8.29
C PRO A 49 -16.47 -2.79 6.79
N LEU A 50 -15.60 -2.21 5.98
CA LEU A 50 -15.76 -2.18 4.53
C LEU A 50 -15.42 -3.53 3.88
N GLU A 51 -14.76 -4.40 4.61
CA GLU A 51 -14.35 -5.73 4.18
C GLU A 51 -14.26 -6.68 5.38
N SER A 52 -14.28 -7.96 5.13
CA SER A 52 -14.01 -8.97 6.17
C SER A 52 -12.51 -9.07 6.46
N ARG A 53 -12.19 -9.63 7.62
CA ARG A 53 -10.80 -9.92 7.97
C ARG A 53 -10.16 -10.91 6.99
N ASP A 54 -10.89 -11.91 6.56
CA ASP A 54 -10.40 -12.92 5.62
C ASP A 54 -10.07 -12.29 4.27
N GLU A 55 -10.91 -11.39 3.78
CA GLU A 55 -10.63 -10.62 2.56
C GLU A 55 -9.38 -9.76 2.69
N ALA A 56 -9.23 -9.07 3.81
CA ALA A 56 -8.06 -8.25 4.10
C ALA A 56 -6.77 -9.07 4.17
N GLU A 57 -6.82 -10.22 4.82
CA GLU A 57 -5.68 -11.14 4.93
C GLU A 57 -5.28 -11.70 3.56
N LEU A 58 -6.23 -12.04 2.70
CA LEU A 58 -5.96 -12.50 1.33
C LEU A 58 -5.26 -11.42 0.50
N VAL A 59 -5.65 -10.17 0.61
CA VAL A 59 -5.01 -9.04 -0.08
C VAL A 59 -3.54 -8.93 0.33
N VAL A 60 -3.26 -9.02 1.61
CA VAL A 60 -1.89 -8.95 2.14
C VAL A 60 -1.07 -10.18 1.77
N GLU A 61 -1.64 -11.38 1.89
CA GLU A 61 -0.97 -12.63 1.52
C GLU A 61 -0.57 -12.65 0.04
N GLU A 62 -1.44 -12.18 -0.84
CA GLU A 62 -1.14 -12.05 -2.27
C GLU A 62 0.05 -11.11 -2.51
N ALA A 63 0.06 -9.95 -1.87
CA ALA A 63 1.16 -8.99 -2.00
C ALA A 63 2.47 -9.57 -1.46
N VAL A 64 2.46 -10.21 -0.30
CA VAL A 64 3.62 -10.87 0.30
C VAL A 64 4.13 -11.99 -0.60
N PHE A 65 3.24 -12.79 -1.17
CA PHE A 65 3.60 -13.85 -2.11
C PHE A 65 4.36 -13.29 -3.32
N HIS A 66 3.85 -12.25 -3.95
CA HIS A 66 4.51 -11.62 -5.11
C HIS A 66 5.89 -11.05 -4.76
N LEU A 67 6.04 -10.43 -3.59
CA LEU A 67 7.33 -9.94 -3.11
C LEU A 67 8.32 -11.07 -2.89
N ARG A 68 7.89 -12.15 -2.24
CA ARG A 68 8.74 -13.33 -2.00
C ARG A 68 9.15 -14.02 -3.28
N MET A 69 8.26 -14.13 -4.26
CA MET A 69 8.57 -14.68 -5.58
C MET A 69 9.58 -13.83 -6.34
N ALA A 70 9.64 -12.53 -6.05
CA ALA A 70 10.67 -11.62 -6.57
C ALA A 70 11.99 -11.65 -5.75
N GLY A 71 12.11 -12.55 -4.77
CA GLY A 71 13.30 -12.69 -3.93
C GLY A 71 13.39 -11.70 -2.77
N VAL A 72 12.29 -11.02 -2.44
CA VAL A 72 12.23 -10.03 -1.35
C VAL A 72 11.71 -10.66 -0.07
N GLY A 73 12.42 -10.48 1.04
CA GLY A 73 11.92 -10.87 2.37
C GLY A 73 10.71 -10.00 2.74
N ALA A 74 9.55 -10.61 2.90
CA ALA A 74 8.31 -9.88 3.17
C ALA A 74 7.44 -10.57 4.20
N ALA A 75 6.73 -9.78 5.00
CA ALA A 75 5.70 -10.21 5.94
C ALA A 75 4.52 -9.26 5.90
N GLY A 76 3.34 -9.75 6.27
CA GLY A 76 2.11 -8.98 6.26
C GLY A 76 1.66 -8.52 7.64
N LEU A 77 0.88 -7.45 7.66
CA LEU A 77 0.23 -6.91 8.85
C LEU A 77 -1.16 -6.37 8.47
N VAL A 78 -2.19 -6.91 9.11
CA VAL A 78 -3.57 -6.43 8.98
C VAL A 78 -4.01 -5.83 10.31
N ARG A 79 -4.57 -4.64 10.29
CA ARG A 79 -5.11 -3.95 11.47
C ARG A 79 -6.47 -3.36 11.18
N PRO A 80 -7.43 -3.45 12.11
CA PRO A 80 -8.65 -2.67 12.05
C PRO A 80 -8.34 -1.20 12.36
N CYS A 81 -8.91 -0.27 11.59
CA CYS A 81 -8.77 1.15 11.88
C CYS A 81 -9.98 1.96 11.38
N LEU A 82 -10.25 3.06 12.03
CA LEU A 82 -11.23 4.01 11.51
C LEU A 82 -10.66 4.66 10.24
N HIS A 83 -11.51 4.86 9.26
CA HIS A 83 -11.13 5.48 7.98
C HIS A 83 -10.31 6.79 8.17
N ARG A 84 -10.74 7.64 9.09
CA ARG A 84 -10.04 8.90 9.41
C ARG A 84 -8.64 8.72 10.03
N ASP A 85 -8.35 7.55 10.59
CA ASP A 85 -7.10 7.28 11.32
C ASP A 85 -6.08 6.47 10.50
N VAL A 86 -6.41 6.11 9.27
CA VAL A 86 -5.54 5.25 8.41
C VAL A 86 -4.15 5.85 8.25
N SER A 87 -4.05 7.13 7.92
CA SER A 87 -2.75 7.79 7.73
C SER A 87 -1.89 7.80 8.99
N ARG A 88 -2.51 8.05 10.15
CA ARG A 88 -1.83 8.00 11.44
C ARG A 88 -1.35 6.58 11.76
N MET A 89 -2.20 5.59 11.52
CA MET A 89 -1.86 4.19 11.77
C MET A 89 -0.70 3.71 10.88
N ILE A 90 -0.67 4.10 9.61
CA ILE A 90 0.45 3.81 8.71
C ILE A 90 1.76 4.34 9.29
N VAL A 91 1.79 5.59 9.70
CA VAL A 91 3.00 6.21 10.25
C VAL A 91 3.40 5.57 11.58
N ASP A 92 2.45 5.33 12.47
CA ASP A 92 2.70 4.72 13.79
C ASP A 92 3.24 3.29 13.66
N GLU A 93 2.65 2.47 12.81
CA GLU A 93 3.11 1.10 12.58
C GLU A 93 4.47 1.05 11.87
N ALA A 94 4.72 1.95 10.93
CA ALA A 94 6.02 2.08 10.29
C ALA A 94 7.11 2.44 11.29
N ASN A 95 6.86 3.43 12.14
CA ASN A 95 7.80 3.84 13.19
C ASN A 95 8.02 2.73 14.23
N ARG A 96 6.96 2.05 14.65
CA ARG A 96 7.04 0.95 15.62
C ARG A 96 7.89 -0.20 15.10
N TRP A 97 7.81 -0.49 13.82
CA TRP A 97 8.63 -1.51 13.18
C TRP A 97 10.08 -1.05 12.92
N GLY A 98 10.34 0.24 12.97
CA GLY A 98 11.65 0.82 12.66
C GLY A 98 11.92 0.89 11.17
N ALA A 99 10.89 1.24 10.38
CA ALA A 99 11.03 1.44 8.94
C ALA A 99 11.93 2.63 8.61
N ASP A 100 12.65 2.52 7.51
CA ASP A 100 13.43 3.62 6.93
C ASP A 100 12.61 4.39 5.89
N THR A 101 11.72 3.69 5.21
CA THR A 101 10.91 4.21 4.11
C THR A 101 9.49 3.70 4.19
N ILE A 102 8.54 4.58 3.90
CA ILE A 102 7.13 4.23 3.69
C ILE A 102 6.82 4.33 2.20
N VAL A 103 6.18 3.32 1.65
CA VAL A 103 5.65 3.32 0.28
C VAL A 103 4.14 3.35 0.35
N VAL A 104 3.53 4.30 -0.34
CA VAL A 104 2.08 4.43 -0.50
C VAL A 104 1.70 4.44 -1.97
N GLY A 105 0.49 4.03 -2.29
CA GLY A 105 -0.03 4.08 -3.65
C GLY A 105 -0.25 5.50 -4.14
N GLY A 106 0.13 5.74 -5.40
CA GLY A 106 -0.29 6.91 -6.15
C GLY A 106 -1.71 6.70 -6.64
N ARG A 107 -2.54 7.72 -6.59
CA ARG A 107 -3.93 7.61 -6.96
C ARG A 107 -4.14 7.55 -8.46
N GLN A 108 -4.87 6.53 -8.92
CA GLN A 108 -5.53 6.53 -10.22
C GLN A 108 -7.05 6.55 -10.03
N GLY A 109 -7.73 7.33 -10.82
CA GLY A 109 -9.16 7.21 -11.01
C GLY A 109 -9.93 8.52 -11.01
N ARG A 110 -10.80 8.63 -11.97
CA ARG A 110 -11.85 9.64 -12.08
C ARG A 110 -13.11 9.06 -11.45
N GLY A 111 -13.64 9.68 -10.42
CA GLY A 111 -14.89 9.23 -9.80
C GLY A 111 -15.28 10.02 -8.56
N PRO A 112 -16.55 9.96 -8.11
CA PRO A 112 -17.05 10.72 -6.96
C PRO A 112 -16.37 10.38 -5.63
N GLY A 113 -15.70 9.24 -5.51
CA GLY A 113 -14.86 8.88 -4.36
C GLY A 113 -13.50 9.59 -4.28
N ARG A 114 -13.20 10.48 -5.23
CA ARG A 114 -11.89 11.18 -5.32
C ARG A 114 -11.60 12.11 -4.17
N VAL A 115 -12.63 12.68 -3.56
CA VAL A 115 -12.48 13.69 -2.51
C VAL A 115 -11.92 13.10 -1.21
N LEU A 116 -12.26 11.83 -0.93
CA LEU A 116 -11.86 11.16 0.30
C LEU A 116 -10.44 10.55 0.25
N GLY A 117 -9.92 10.25 -0.93
CA GLY A 117 -8.60 9.64 -1.10
C GLY A 117 -7.42 10.61 -1.21
N HIS A 118 -7.66 11.89 -1.40
CA HIS A 118 -6.61 12.91 -1.40
C HIS A 118 -5.93 13.06 -0.03
N GLY A 119 -6.59 12.60 1.03
CA GLY A 119 -6.13 12.81 2.38
C GLY A 119 -5.04 11.86 2.88
N ILE A 120 -5.03 10.59 2.44
CA ILE A 120 -4.15 9.58 3.07
C ILE A 120 -2.69 9.82 2.69
N ARG A 121 -2.37 9.91 1.42
CA ARG A 121 -1.01 10.15 0.92
C ARG A 121 -0.43 11.46 1.47
N GLU A 122 -1.16 12.56 1.32
CA GLU A 122 -0.74 13.88 1.80
C GLU A 122 -0.61 13.91 3.33
N ARG A 123 -1.48 13.21 4.05
CA ARG A 123 -1.40 13.12 5.51
C ARG A 123 -0.20 12.27 5.96
N VAL A 124 0.09 11.17 5.27
CA VAL A 124 1.31 10.39 5.53
C VAL A 124 2.55 11.22 5.28
N LEU A 125 2.61 11.93 4.14
CA LEU A 125 3.71 12.84 3.82
C LEU A 125 3.94 13.92 4.88
N ARG A 126 2.85 14.49 5.41
CA ARG A 126 2.94 15.53 6.45
C ARG A 126 3.29 14.99 7.84
N ARG A 127 2.82 13.80 8.19
CA ARG A 127 2.97 13.22 9.53
C ARG A 127 4.28 12.48 9.72
N SER A 128 4.84 11.92 8.64
CA SER A 128 6.02 11.08 8.74
C SER A 128 7.31 11.89 8.69
N ALA A 129 8.22 11.58 9.61
CA ALA A 129 9.61 11.99 9.53
C ALA A 129 10.45 11.03 8.65
N LEU A 130 9.88 9.88 8.27
CA LEU A 130 10.53 8.92 7.40
C LEU A 130 10.44 9.35 5.93
N THR A 131 11.31 8.81 5.11
CA THR A 131 11.19 8.94 3.65
C THR A 131 9.88 8.32 3.19
N VAL A 132 9.05 9.07 2.47
CA VAL A 132 7.81 8.56 1.89
C VAL A 132 7.94 8.57 0.38
N LYS A 133 7.76 7.41 -0.23
CA LYS A 133 7.75 7.21 -1.68
C LYS A 133 6.35 6.87 -2.14
N VAL A 134 5.94 7.50 -3.24
CA VAL A 134 4.64 7.25 -3.86
C VAL A 134 4.87 6.36 -5.08
N ALA A 135 4.24 5.18 -5.08
CA ALA A 135 4.28 4.30 -6.24
C ALA A 135 3.55 4.97 -7.42
N PRO A 136 4.20 5.09 -8.59
CA PRO A 136 3.54 5.65 -9.75
C PRO A 136 2.41 4.71 -10.20
N PRO A 137 1.34 5.26 -10.81
CA PRO A 137 0.30 4.44 -11.40
C PRO A 137 0.90 3.57 -12.52
N GLU A 138 0.46 2.30 -12.60
CA GLU A 138 0.79 1.49 -13.75
C GLU A 138 0.12 2.10 -14.99
N HIS A 139 0.93 2.60 -15.91
CA HIS A 139 0.46 2.78 -17.26
C HIS A 139 0.27 1.39 -17.85
N VAL A 140 -0.97 0.98 -17.99
CA VAL A 140 -1.31 -0.10 -18.91
C VAL A 140 -0.85 0.40 -20.28
N SER A 141 0.35 0.00 -20.66
CA SER A 141 0.81 0.19 -22.02
C SER A 141 -0.19 -0.60 -22.89
N ALA A 142 -1.13 0.12 -23.47
CA ALA A 142 -1.97 -0.44 -24.51
C ALA A 142 -0.99 -0.93 -25.58
N ALA A 143 -0.76 -2.23 -25.57
CA ALA A 143 -0.02 -2.88 -26.63
C ALA A 143 -0.71 -2.46 -27.93
N ARG A 144 -0.07 -1.63 -28.72
CA ARG A 144 -0.47 -1.32 -30.07
C ARG A 144 -0.55 -2.66 -30.79
N ILE A 145 -1.75 -3.17 -30.91
CA ILE A 145 -2.04 -4.19 -31.90
C ILE A 145 -1.81 -3.52 -33.25
N ARG A 146 -0.60 -3.66 -33.76
CA ARG A 146 -0.37 -3.39 -35.17
C ARG A 146 -1.14 -4.45 -35.93
N ARG A 147 -2.30 -4.07 -36.41
CA ARG A 147 -2.92 -4.77 -37.52
C ARG A 147 -1.99 -4.56 -38.72
N THR A 148 -1.21 -5.56 -39.04
CA THR A 148 -0.66 -5.73 -40.39
C THR A 148 -1.82 -6.19 -41.24
N GLY A 149 -2.33 -5.30 -42.05
CA GLY A 149 -3.20 -5.64 -43.19
C GLY A 149 -2.35 -6.15 -44.34
#